data_4ce376447399aee146344ca617de3398
#
_entry.id   4ce376447399aee146344ca617de3398
#
_cell.length_a   1.000
_cell.length_b   1.000
_cell.length_c   1.000
_cell.angle_alpha   90.00
_cell.angle_beta   90.00
_cell.angle_gamma   90.00
#
_symmetry.space_group_name_H-M   'P 1'
#
loop_
_entity.id
_entity.type
_entity.pdbx_description
1 polymer ?
#
loop_
_entity_poly.entity_id
_entity_poly.type
_entity_poly.pdbx_seq_one_letter_code
_entity_poly.pdbx_strand_id
1 'polypeptide(L)'
;VEGQAMWIMLEAQVSRIGQSLKSDPGIISNFSASAAANASGLFPAFDRAPLYLRRTLMFPYMAGLNFQQKALEHYGQRGFSEVLRRPPSTTREVLHPEVWIARTPPVRPSLPALSFPRGYRKLTEGSVGELDFQIMLTQYTSQAEAESQAPHWRGGAFDLHEDAQKSYPILRWATIWATEQAAEDFLGLYARVLKGKAPDTVFTRETSNQMEGRNAAGAFRLTRAGARVQAIEGLKPAE
;
A
#
# COMPACT_ATOMS: atom_id res chain seq x y z
N VAL A 1 10.35 -0.31 14.81
CA VAL A 1 11.34 0.42 15.62
C VAL A 1 10.89 1.86 15.83
N GLU A 2 10.65 2.66 14.77
CA GLU A 2 10.31 4.10 14.87
C GLU A 2 9.04 4.35 15.67
N GLY A 3 7.98 3.56 15.44
CA GLY A 3 6.74 3.66 16.20
C GLY A 3 6.91 3.38 17.69
N GLN A 4 7.76 2.42 18.03
CA GLN A 4 8.11 2.13 19.43
C GLN A 4 8.92 3.29 20.06
N ALA A 5 9.88 3.84 19.32
CA ALA A 5 10.65 4.99 19.79
C ALA A 5 9.75 6.21 20.00
N MET A 6 8.82 6.48 19.07
CA MET A 6 7.83 7.55 19.18
C MET A 6 6.93 7.34 20.40
N TRP A 7 6.48 6.12 20.65
CA TRP A 7 5.65 5.79 21.80
C TRP A 7 6.38 6.10 23.11
N ILE A 8 7.64 5.63 23.24
CA ILE A 8 8.47 5.85 24.45
C ILE A 8 8.72 7.34 24.67
N MET A 9 9.06 8.08 23.59
CA MET A 9 9.29 9.52 23.66
C MET A 9 8.04 10.26 24.11
N LEU A 10 6.88 9.96 23.53
CA LEU A 10 5.62 10.63 23.85
C LEU A 10 5.17 10.30 25.28
N GLU A 11 5.27 9.04 25.72
CA GLU A 11 4.99 8.62 27.11
C GLU A 11 5.87 9.39 28.09
N ALA A 12 7.18 9.52 27.81
CA ALA A 12 8.08 10.27 28.67
C ALA A 12 7.74 11.77 28.75
N GLN A 13 7.21 12.34 27.67
CA GLN A 13 6.77 13.76 27.66
C GLN A 13 5.50 13.95 28.48
N VAL A 14 4.46 13.13 28.25
CA VAL A 14 3.16 13.30 28.92
C VAL A 14 3.22 12.89 30.39
N SER A 15 4.11 11.97 30.79
CA SER A 15 4.32 11.57 32.17
C SER A 15 4.79 12.75 33.05
N ARG A 16 5.51 13.71 32.48
CA ARG A 16 5.97 14.92 33.20
C ARG A 16 4.82 15.81 33.67
N ILE A 17 3.67 15.70 33.03
CA ILE A 17 2.44 16.43 33.40
C ILE A 17 1.38 15.54 34.01
N GLY A 18 1.77 14.34 34.48
CA GLY A 18 0.90 13.40 35.18
C GLY A 18 -0.06 12.62 34.26
N GLN A 19 0.17 12.61 32.95
CA GLN A 19 -0.61 11.85 31.97
C GLN A 19 0.12 10.59 31.53
N SER A 20 -0.60 9.66 30.88
CA SER A 20 -0.01 8.46 30.29
C SER A 20 -0.79 7.98 29.08
N LEU A 21 -0.08 7.56 28.04
CA LEU A 21 -0.66 6.93 26.85
C LEU A 21 -1.42 5.65 27.16
N LYS A 22 -1.07 5.00 28.29
CA LYS A 22 -1.75 3.77 28.72
C LYS A 22 -3.14 4.04 29.25
N SER A 23 -3.33 5.18 29.92
CA SER A 23 -4.63 5.56 30.50
C SER A 23 -5.48 6.40 29.56
N ASP A 24 -4.86 7.13 28.63
CA ASP A 24 -5.54 7.97 27.65
C ASP A 24 -4.99 7.78 26.23
N PRO A 25 -5.52 6.80 25.47
CA PRO A 25 -5.15 6.61 24.05
C PRO A 25 -5.48 7.81 23.16
N GLY A 26 -6.38 8.71 23.58
CA GLY A 26 -6.73 9.93 22.86
C GLY A 26 -5.56 10.88 22.64
N ILE A 27 -4.54 10.83 23.50
CA ILE A 27 -3.31 11.61 23.37
C ILE A 27 -2.60 11.29 22.04
N ILE A 28 -2.56 10.03 21.63
CA ILE A 28 -1.93 9.60 20.37
C ILE A 28 -2.70 10.18 19.16
N SER A 29 -4.03 10.15 19.21
CA SER A 29 -4.86 10.71 18.14
C SER A 29 -4.66 12.22 18.01
N ASN A 30 -4.64 12.94 19.13
CA ASN A 30 -4.38 14.38 19.17
C ASN A 30 -2.98 14.73 18.69
N PHE A 31 -1.97 13.96 19.09
CA PHE A 31 -0.60 14.12 18.62
C PHE A 31 -0.52 13.94 17.10
N SER A 32 -1.11 12.87 16.57
CA SER A 32 -1.10 12.58 15.12
C SER A 32 -1.80 13.68 14.32
N ALA A 33 -2.93 14.19 14.78
CA ALA A 33 -3.64 15.30 14.16
C ALA A 33 -2.81 16.59 14.19
N SER A 34 -2.20 16.92 15.33
CA SER A 34 -1.34 18.10 15.49
C SER A 34 -0.08 18.00 14.62
N ALA A 35 0.55 16.81 14.56
CA ALA A 35 1.73 16.60 13.72
C ALA A 35 1.40 16.79 12.24
N ALA A 36 0.24 16.30 11.78
CA ALA A 36 -0.22 16.50 10.41
C ALA A 36 -0.49 17.97 10.09
N ALA A 37 -1.12 18.71 11.03
CA ALA A 37 -1.43 20.13 10.84
C ALA A 37 -0.19 21.03 10.85
N ASN A 38 0.80 20.73 11.71
CA ASN A 38 1.97 21.58 11.93
C ASN A 38 3.17 21.24 11.01
N ALA A 39 3.14 20.10 10.31
CA ALA A 39 4.24 19.70 9.43
C ALA A 39 4.33 20.55 8.15
N SER A 40 3.22 21.12 7.69
CA SER A 40 3.16 21.93 6.47
C SER A 40 3.96 23.22 6.62
N GLY A 41 4.86 23.48 5.68
CA GLY A 41 5.71 24.68 5.64
C GLY A 41 7.00 24.60 6.44
N LEU A 42 7.16 23.67 7.39
CA LEU A 42 8.40 23.52 8.16
C LEU A 42 9.51 22.83 7.35
N PHE A 43 9.16 21.97 6.41
CA PHE A 43 10.09 21.20 5.59
C PHE A 43 9.76 21.32 4.10
N PRO A 44 10.15 22.42 3.43
CA PRO A 44 9.74 22.70 2.04
C PRO A 44 10.14 21.61 1.02
N ALA A 45 11.23 20.88 1.26
CA ALA A 45 11.65 19.76 0.43
C ALA A 45 10.69 18.58 0.58
N PHE A 46 10.26 18.28 1.80
CA PHE A 46 9.29 17.24 2.11
C PHE A 46 7.91 17.59 1.54
N ASP A 47 7.46 18.84 1.68
CA ASP A 47 6.15 19.28 1.20
C ASP A 47 6.02 19.14 -0.34
N ARG A 48 7.14 19.34 -1.07
CA ARG A 48 7.21 19.19 -2.53
C ARG A 48 7.48 17.76 -2.99
N ALA A 49 7.82 16.85 -2.08
CA ALA A 49 8.09 15.48 -2.44
C ALA A 49 6.82 14.77 -2.97
N PRO A 50 6.94 13.81 -3.88
CA PRO A 50 5.82 12.99 -4.34
C PRO A 50 5.04 12.38 -3.17
N LEU A 51 3.72 12.24 -3.35
CA LEU A 51 2.83 11.72 -2.30
C LEU A 51 3.32 10.39 -1.73
N TYR A 52 3.81 9.50 -2.59
CA TYR A 52 4.34 8.20 -2.19
C TYR A 52 5.49 8.35 -1.18
N LEU A 53 6.47 9.20 -1.48
CA LEU A 53 7.62 9.42 -0.57
C LEU A 53 7.19 10.02 0.76
N ARG A 54 6.30 11.01 0.74
CA ARG A 54 5.79 11.63 1.98
C ARG A 54 5.06 10.61 2.87
N ARG A 55 4.18 9.81 2.28
CA ARG A 55 3.40 8.82 3.01
C ARG A 55 4.26 7.68 3.54
N THR A 56 5.17 7.13 2.74
CA THR A 56 6.04 6.02 3.15
C THR A 56 7.08 6.43 4.19
N LEU A 57 7.59 7.66 4.13
CA LEU A 57 8.52 8.18 5.15
C LEU A 57 7.83 8.41 6.50
N MET A 58 6.57 8.88 6.50
CA MET A 58 5.84 9.15 7.75
C MET A 58 5.18 7.89 8.34
N PHE A 59 4.92 6.89 7.52
CA PHE A 59 4.21 5.68 7.93
C PHE A 59 4.82 4.96 9.14
N PRO A 60 6.14 4.68 9.21
CA PRO A 60 6.75 4.00 10.35
C PRO A 60 6.56 4.73 11.68
N TYR A 61 6.46 6.05 11.64
CA TYR A 61 6.27 6.89 12.82
C TYR A 61 4.81 6.91 13.27
N MET A 62 3.90 7.34 12.40
CA MET A 62 2.50 7.56 12.77
C MET A 62 1.70 6.27 12.91
N ALA A 63 1.70 5.44 11.87
CA ALA A 63 1.03 4.14 11.93
C ALA A 63 1.75 3.18 12.90
N GLY A 64 3.08 3.25 12.97
CA GLY A 64 3.88 2.48 13.92
C GLY A 64 3.62 2.86 15.37
N LEU A 65 3.34 4.13 15.69
CA LEU A 65 2.94 4.59 17.02
C LEU A 65 1.62 3.94 17.45
N ASN A 66 0.60 4.00 16.58
CA ASN A 66 -0.70 3.37 16.83
C ASN A 66 -0.57 1.84 16.96
N PHE A 67 0.21 1.22 16.09
CA PHE A 67 0.50 -0.22 16.14
C PHE A 67 1.15 -0.61 17.47
N GLN A 68 2.17 0.14 17.94
CA GLN A 68 2.83 -0.11 19.22
C GLN A 68 1.85 0.05 20.38
N GLN A 69 0.97 1.05 20.36
CA GLN A 69 -0.08 1.22 21.37
C GLN A 69 -0.98 -0.02 21.44
N LYS A 70 -1.46 -0.51 20.30
CA LYS A 70 -2.32 -1.71 20.23
C LYS A 70 -1.59 -2.99 20.69
N ALA A 71 -0.30 -3.11 20.39
CA ALA A 71 0.51 -4.20 20.91
C ALA A 71 0.62 -4.17 22.43
N LEU A 72 0.76 -2.97 23.03
CA LEU A 72 0.82 -2.80 24.49
C LEU A 72 -0.54 -3.02 25.15
N GLU A 73 -1.63 -2.59 24.53
CA GLU A 73 -3.00 -2.87 25.02
C GLU A 73 -3.25 -4.38 25.11
N HIS A 74 -2.77 -5.16 24.12
CA HIS A 74 -2.99 -6.60 24.08
C HIS A 74 -2.00 -7.41 24.93
N TYR A 75 -0.70 -7.11 24.88
CA TYR A 75 0.38 -7.90 25.52
C TYR A 75 0.93 -7.27 26.81
N GLY A 76 0.43 -6.09 27.22
CA GLY A 76 1.04 -5.30 28.29
C GLY A 76 2.47 -4.93 27.93
N GLN A 77 3.35 -4.81 28.92
CA GLN A 77 4.76 -4.44 28.68
C GLN A 77 5.51 -5.40 27.74
N ARG A 78 5.05 -6.67 27.63
CA ARG A 78 5.62 -7.62 26.67
C ARG A 78 5.43 -7.18 25.20
N GLY A 79 4.48 -6.29 24.92
CA GLY A 79 4.28 -5.73 23.58
C GLY A 79 5.54 -5.11 22.99
N PHE A 80 6.44 -4.54 23.80
CA PHE A 80 7.72 -4.04 23.32
C PHE A 80 8.62 -5.14 22.73
N SER A 81 8.72 -6.27 23.41
CA SER A 81 9.54 -7.39 22.94
C SER A 81 8.86 -8.23 21.87
N GLU A 82 7.53 -8.37 21.92
CA GLU A 82 6.79 -9.14 20.92
C GLU A 82 6.90 -8.52 19.51
N VAL A 83 6.82 -7.19 19.41
CA VAL A 83 7.00 -6.47 18.12
C VAL A 83 8.39 -6.71 17.52
N LEU A 84 9.42 -6.82 18.35
CA LEU A 84 10.80 -7.10 17.89
C LEU A 84 11.02 -8.58 17.55
N ARG A 85 10.40 -9.50 18.29
CA ARG A 85 10.50 -10.94 18.03
C ARG A 85 9.74 -11.37 16.78
N ARG A 86 8.61 -10.72 16.53
CA ARG A 86 7.72 -10.98 15.41
C ARG A 86 7.30 -9.66 14.77
N PRO A 87 8.21 -9.02 14.02
CA PRO A 87 7.88 -7.77 13.36
C PRO A 87 6.73 -7.99 12.35
N PRO A 88 5.86 -6.98 12.14
CA PRO A 88 4.85 -7.05 11.10
C PRO A 88 5.53 -7.25 9.73
N SER A 89 4.95 -8.14 8.92
CA SER A 89 5.45 -8.52 7.60
C SER A 89 4.81 -7.74 6.46
N THR A 90 3.71 -7.04 6.73
CA THR A 90 2.96 -6.25 5.76
C THR A 90 2.52 -4.93 6.36
N THR A 91 2.28 -3.93 5.50
CA THR A 91 1.68 -2.66 5.92
C THR A 91 0.27 -2.84 6.47
N ARG A 92 -0.46 -3.88 6.02
CA ARG A 92 -1.77 -4.24 6.57
C ARG A 92 -1.70 -4.59 8.06
N GLU A 93 -0.72 -5.37 8.48
CA GLU A 93 -0.55 -5.73 9.89
C GLU A 93 -0.27 -4.50 10.77
N VAL A 94 0.35 -3.47 10.22
CA VAL A 94 0.60 -2.20 10.91
C VAL A 94 -0.66 -1.34 10.96
N LEU A 95 -1.41 -1.26 9.84
CA LEU A 95 -2.66 -0.51 9.75
C LEU A 95 -3.79 -1.16 10.54
N HIS A 96 -3.78 -2.49 10.65
CA HIS A 96 -4.77 -3.32 11.32
C HIS A 96 -4.08 -4.24 12.34
N PRO A 97 -3.70 -3.72 13.51
CA PRO A 97 -2.92 -4.48 14.51
C PRO A 97 -3.58 -5.78 14.97
N GLU A 98 -4.91 -5.87 14.88
CA GLU A 98 -5.68 -7.09 15.15
C GLU A 98 -5.32 -8.24 14.21
N VAL A 99 -4.93 -7.95 12.96
CA VAL A 99 -4.46 -8.95 11.98
C VAL A 99 -3.13 -9.55 12.43
N TRP A 100 -2.21 -8.69 12.90
CA TRP A 100 -0.92 -9.11 13.46
C TRP A 100 -1.09 -9.91 14.75
N ILE A 101 -1.96 -9.45 15.66
CA ILE A 101 -2.28 -10.13 16.92
C ILE A 101 -2.85 -11.51 16.64
N ALA A 102 -3.81 -11.63 15.70
CA ALA A 102 -4.43 -12.89 15.28
C ALA A 102 -3.47 -13.80 14.50
N ARG A 103 -2.28 -13.32 14.11
CA ARG A 103 -1.30 -14.07 13.30
C ARG A 103 -1.86 -14.54 11.96
N THR A 104 -2.72 -13.74 11.35
CA THR A 104 -3.31 -14.04 10.05
C THR A 104 -2.25 -13.85 8.96
N PRO A 105 -1.83 -14.91 8.25
CA PRO A 105 -0.79 -14.78 7.24
C PRO A 105 -1.29 -14.00 6.03
N PRO A 106 -0.43 -13.19 5.38
CA PRO A 106 -0.79 -12.54 4.13
C PRO A 106 -0.96 -13.58 3.02
N VAL A 107 -1.93 -13.34 2.14
CA VAL A 107 -2.13 -14.17 0.95
C VAL A 107 -1.09 -13.77 -0.11
N ARG A 108 -0.43 -14.75 -0.71
CA ARG A 108 0.51 -14.54 -1.82
C ARG A 108 -0.12 -15.02 -3.12
N PRO A 109 -0.65 -14.11 -3.96
CA PRO A 109 -1.23 -14.49 -5.23
C PRO A 109 -0.14 -14.91 -6.23
N SER A 110 -0.45 -15.89 -7.09
CA SER A 110 0.37 -16.18 -8.26
C SER A 110 0.22 -15.07 -9.30
N LEU A 111 1.34 -14.70 -9.94
CA LEU A 111 1.36 -13.75 -11.04
C LEU A 111 0.71 -14.34 -12.30
N PRO A 112 0.18 -13.51 -13.21
CA PRO A 112 -0.36 -13.98 -14.48
C PRO A 112 0.74 -14.66 -15.31
N ALA A 113 0.39 -15.76 -15.98
CA ALA A 113 1.29 -16.44 -16.88
C ALA A 113 1.65 -15.52 -18.06
N LEU A 114 2.94 -15.45 -18.39
CA LEU A 114 3.44 -14.72 -19.56
C LEU A 114 4.72 -15.40 -20.04
N SER A 115 4.75 -15.70 -21.34
CA SER A 115 5.99 -16.07 -22.02
C SER A 115 6.70 -14.79 -22.43
N PHE A 116 7.82 -14.48 -21.76
CA PHE A 116 8.56 -13.26 -22.09
C PHE A 116 9.23 -13.38 -23.45
N PRO A 117 9.23 -12.30 -24.24
CA PRO A 117 10.03 -12.27 -25.47
C PRO A 117 11.51 -12.48 -25.17
N ARG A 118 12.25 -12.97 -26.19
CA ARG A 118 13.70 -13.20 -26.07
C ARG A 118 14.42 -11.88 -25.70
N GLY A 119 15.35 -11.95 -24.74
CA GLY A 119 16.12 -10.78 -24.29
C GLY A 119 15.54 -10.04 -23.10
N TYR A 120 14.36 -10.42 -22.59
CA TYR A 120 13.86 -9.89 -21.33
C TYR A 120 14.57 -10.52 -20.13
N ARG A 121 14.88 -9.70 -19.13
CA ARG A 121 15.41 -10.14 -17.83
C ARG A 121 14.58 -9.58 -16.69
N LYS A 122 14.47 -10.33 -15.63
CA LYS A 122 13.80 -9.84 -14.41
C LYS A 122 14.67 -8.76 -13.75
N LEU A 123 14.08 -7.59 -13.51
CA LEU A 123 14.72 -6.47 -12.84
C LEU A 123 14.49 -6.53 -11.32
N THR A 124 13.24 -6.77 -10.90
CA THR A 124 12.86 -6.86 -9.48
C THR A 124 11.58 -7.64 -9.32
N GLU A 125 11.33 -8.11 -8.11
CA GLU A 125 10.07 -8.72 -7.68
C GLU A 125 9.82 -8.41 -6.21
N GLY A 126 8.54 -8.50 -5.78
CA GLY A 126 8.18 -8.22 -4.41
C GLY A 126 6.69 -8.34 -4.14
N SER A 127 6.28 -7.74 -3.05
CA SER A 127 4.87 -7.58 -2.68
C SER A 127 4.44 -6.12 -2.81
N VAL A 128 3.18 -5.92 -3.16
CA VAL A 128 2.51 -4.61 -3.10
C VAL A 128 1.54 -4.66 -1.94
N GLY A 129 1.69 -3.76 -0.98
CA GLY A 129 0.93 -3.76 0.27
C GLY A 129 -0.33 -2.89 0.24
N GLU A 130 -1.11 -2.96 1.32
CA GLU A 130 -2.31 -2.12 1.48
C GLU A 130 -1.98 -0.63 1.39
N LEU A 131 -0.88 -0.19 2.02
CA LEU A 131 -0.43 1.21 1.96
C LEU A 131 -0.14 1.68 0.54
N ASP A 132 0.50 0.82 -0.28
CA ASP A 132 0.83 1.17 -1.66
C ASP A 132 -0.44 1.42 -2.48
N PHE A 133 -1.46 0.55 -2.34
CA PHE A 133 -2.77 0.76 -2.98
C PHE A 133 -3.49 1.98 -2.44
N GLN A 134 -3.45 2.21 -1.13
CA GLN A 134 -4.05 3.41 -0.54
C GLN A 134 -3.44 4.69 -1.11
N ILE A 135 -2.11 4.77 -1.20
CA ILE A 135 -1.42 5.94 -1.74
C ILE A 135 -1.74 6.12 -3.24
N MET A 136 -1.68 5.03 -4.01
CA MET A 136 -1.97 5.05 -5.44
C MET A 136 -3.40 5.52 -5.71
N LEU A 137 -4.38 4.96 -5.02
CA LEU A 137 -5.78 5.37 -5.16
C LEU A 137 -5.98 6.82 -4.72
N THR A 138 -5.39 7.26 -3.59
CA THR A 138 -5.46 8.65 -3.17
C THR A 138 -4.94 9.61 -4.25
N GLN A 139 -3.87 9.24 -4.93
CA GLN A 139 -3.24 10.09 -5.96
C GLN A 139 -4.06 10.20 -7.24
N TYR A 140 -4.70 9.12 -7.68
CA TYR A 140 -5.33 9.03 -8.99
C TYR A 140 -6.87 8.97 -8.96
N THR A 141 -7.46 8.82 -7.79
CA THR A 141 -8.92 8.83 -7.59
C THR A 141 -9.30 9.86 -6.52
N SER A 142 -9.52 9.44 -5.28
CA SER A 142 -9.76 10.33 -4.16
C SER A 142 -9.32 9.67 -2.84
N GLN A 143 -9.11 10.49 -1.81
CA GLN A 143 -8.81 9.99 -0.47
C GLN A 143 -9.94 9.11 0.07
N ALA A 144 -11.19 9.52 -0.11
CA ALA A 144 -12.35 8.76 0.38
C ALA A 144 -12.46 7.38 -0.28
N GLU A 145 -12.25 7.28 -1.59
CA GLU A 145 -12.24 6.00 -2.30
C GLU A 145 -11.06 5.12 -1.88
N ALA A 146 -9.88 5.70 -1.68
CA ALA A 146 -8.72 4.99 -1.19
C ALA A 146 -8.93 4.42 0.23
N GLU A 147 -9.50 5.21 1.15
CA GLU A 147 -9.81 4.79 2.51
C GLU A 147 -10.91 3.72 2.57
N SER A 148 -11.86 3.76 1.64
CA SER A 148 -12.90 2.73 1.51
C SER A 148 -12.35 1.44 0.92
N GLN A 149 -11.50 1.51 -0.11
CA GLN A 149 -11.07 0.34 -0.89
C GLN A 149 -9.87 -0.37 -0.29
N ALA A 150 -8.83 0.35 0.15
CA ALA A 150 -7.56 -0.25 0.58
C ALA A 150 -7.71 -1.27 1.74
N PRO A 151 -8.58 -1.08 2.75
CA PRO A 151 -8.75 -2.05 3.83
C PRO A 151 -9.25 -3.43 3.39
N HIS A 152 -9.78 -3.54 2.18
CA HIS A 152 -10.19 -4.82 1.59
C HIS A 152 -9.01 -5.62 0.99
N TRP A 153 -7.81 -5.06 0.87
CA TRP A 153 -6.63 -5.78 0.40
C TRP A 153 -6.28 -6.96 1.32
N ARG A 154 -5.88 -8.10 0.75
CA ARG A 154 -5.51 -9.32 1.48
C ARG A 154 -4.13 -9.84 1.09
N GLY A 155 -3.62 -9.47 -0.07
CA GLY A 155 -2.31 -9.88 -0.54
C GLY A 155 -2.00 -9.33 -1.92
N GLY A 156 -0.70 -9.18 -2.21
CA GLY A 156 -0.25 -8.69 -3.50
C GLY A 156 1.17 -9.16 -3.82
N ALA A 157 1.44 -9.34 -5.11
CA ALA A 157 2.75 -9.69 -5.62
C ALA A 157 2.98 -8.99 -6.95
N PHE A 158 4.23 -8.70 -7.28
CA PHE A 158 4.62 -8.17 -8.57
C PHE A 158 5.99 -8.67 -9.00
N ASP A 159 6.24 -8.63 -10.29
CA ASP A 159 7.58 -8.63 -10.87
C ASP A 159 7.66 -7.62 -12.03
N LEU A 160 8.85 -7.09 -12.22
CA LEU A 160 9.19 -6.17 -13.29
C LEU A 160 10.31 -6.75 -14.14
N HIS A 161 10.11 -6.74 -15.44
CA HIS A 161 11.06 -7.21 -16.44
C HIS A 161 11.39 -6.07 -17.40
N GLU A 162 12.61 -6.05 -17.91
CA GLU A 162 13.06 -5.10 -18.94
C GLU A 162 13.74 -5.82 -20.11
N ASP A 163 13.61 -5.27 -21.30
CA ASP A 163 14.41 -5.66 -22.45
C ASP A 163 15.78 -4.95 -22.44
N ALA A 164 16.70 -5.42 -23.30
CA ALA A 164 18.05 -4.85 -23.40
C ALA A 164 18.03 -3.35 -23.78
N GLN A 165 17.04 -2.92 -24.53
CA GLN A 165 16.84 -1.54 -24.96
C GLN A 165 16.10 -0.69 -23.93
N LYS A 166 15.54 -1.30 -22.86
CA LYS A 166 14.73 -0.65 -21.83
C LYS A 166 13.52 0.12 -22.38
N SER A 167 13.05 -0.28 -23.56
CA SER A 167 11.99 0.43 -24.29
C SER A 167 10.60 0.16 -23.73
N TYR A 168 10.37 -1.10 -23.30
CA TYR A 168 9.08 -1.56 -22.79
C TYR A 168 9.29 -2.42 -21.54
N PRO A 169 9.37 -1.82 -20.35
CA PRO A 169 9.37 -2.61 -19.13
C PRO A 169 8.02 -3.30 -18.96
N ILE A 170 8.02 -4.60 -18.72
CA ILE A 170 6.82 -5.39 -18.47
C ILE A 170 6.64 -5.55 -16.97
N LEU A 171 5.56 -5.02 -16.45
CA LEU A 171 5.10 -5.18 -15.08
C LEU A 171 4.01 -6.25 -15.05
N ARG A 172 4.20 -7.32 -14.26
CA ARG A 172 3.12 -8.22 -13.87
C ARG A 172 2.81 -8.02 -12.40
N TRP A 173 1.54 -7.98 -12.08
CA TRP A 173 1.12 -7.97 -10.68
C TRP A 173 -0.17 -8.74 -10.48
N ALA A 174 -0.40 -9.16 -9.25
CA ALA A 174 -1.62 -9.79 -8.83
C ALA A 174 -1.99 -9.34 -7.42
N THR A 175 -3.27 -9.21 -7.13
CA THR A 175 -3.76 -8.88 -5.80
C THR A 175 -5.01 -9.69 -5.45
N ILE A 176 -5.17 -9.96 -4.16
CA ILE A 176 -6.36 -10.60 -3.58
C ILE A 176 -7.09 -9.58 -2.71
N TRP A 177 -8.38 -9.52 -2.86
CA TRP A 177 -9.28 -8.66 -2.11
C TRP A 177 -10.15 -9.47 -1.14
N ALA A 178 -10.82 -8.81 -0.20
CA ALA A 178 -11.64 -9.46 0.82
C ALA A 178 -12.85 -10.20 0.23
N THR A 179 -13.42 -9.64 -0.83
CA THR A 179 -14.62 -10.13 -1.51
C THR A 179 -14.47 -9.95 -3.02
N GLU A 180 -15.33 -10.64 -3.77
CA GLU A 180 -15.44 -10.45 -5.23
C GLU A 180 -15.87 -9.04 -5.58
N GLN A 181 -16.80 -8.46 -4.80
CA GLN A 181 -17.22 -7.07 -4.99
C GLN A 181 -16.08 -6.10 -4.81
N ALA A 182 -15.28 -6.24 -3.75
CA ALA A 182 -14.11 -5.39 -3.55
C ALA A 182 -13.07 -5.52 -4.68
N ALA A 183 -12.93 -6.69 -5.28
CA ALA A 183 -12.06 -6.89 -6.44
C ALA A 183 -12.63 -6.21 -7.70
N GLU A 184 -13.95 -6.21 -7.87
CA GLU A 184 -14.63 -5.52 -8.97
C GLU A 184 -14.52 -4.00 -8.82
N ASP A 185 -14.81 -3.47 -7.63
CA ASP A 185 -14.68 -2.04 -7.31
C ASP A 185 -13.25 -1.56 -7.57
N PHE A 186 -12.26 -2.35 -7.12
CA PHE A 186 -10.86 -2.05 -7.38
C PHE A 186 -10.53 -2.02 -8.87
N LEU A 187 -11.04 -2.96 -9.67
CA LEU A 187 -10.79 -2.97 -11.11
C LEU A 187 -11.32 -1.69 -11.77
N GLY A 188 -12.52 -1.24 -11.38
CA GLY A 188 -13.10 0.03 -11.84
C GLY A 188 -12.27 1.26 -11.42
N LEU A 189 -11.78 1.29 -10.16
CA LEU A 189 -10.88 2.36 -9.69
C LEU A 189 -9.56 2.34 -10.45
N TYR A 190 -9.03 1.15 -10.76
CA TYR A 190 -7.77 1.02 -11.48
C TYR A 190 -7.84 1.52 -12.93
N ALA A 191 -9.01 1.50 -13.57
CA ALA A 191 -9.21 2.18 -14.86
C ALA A 191 -8.90 3.68 -14.77
N ARG A 192 -9.33 4.32 -13.69
CA ARG A 192 -9.03 5.74 -13.42
C ARG A 192 -7.54 5.95 -13.09
N VAL A 193 -6.91 5.01 -12.38
CA VAL A 193 -5.47 5.03 -12.13
C VAL A 193 -4.70 4.99 -13.45
N LEU A 194 -5.05 4.10 -14.38
CA LEU A 194 -4.42 4.01 -15.70
C LEU A 194 -4.53 5.33 -16.47
N LYS A 195 -5.72 5.93 -16.52
CA LYS A 195 -5.93 7.26 -17.15
C LYS A 195 -5.17 8.39 -16.45
N GLY A 196 -5.10 8.34 -15.12
CA GLY A 196 -4.37 9.34 -14.35
C GLY A 196 -2.84 9.24 -14.51
N LYS A 197 -2.31 8.02 -14.66
CA LYS A 197 -0.89 7.75 -14.95
C LYS A 197 -0.51 8.16 -16.39
N ALA A 198 -1.39 7.90 -17.35
CA ALA A 198 -1.19 8.11 -18.77
C ALA A 198 -2.49 8.62 -19.41
N PRO A 199 -2.63 9.95 -19.62
CA PRO A 199 -3.86 10.54 -20.17
C PRO A 199 -4.19 10.04 -21.59
N ASP A 200 -3.21 9.53 -22.34
CA ASP A 200 -3.36 8.90 -23.65
C ASP A 200 -3.91 7.48 -23.61
N THR A 201 -4.31 6.98 -22.42
CA THR A 201 -4.86 5.62 -22.25
C THR A 201 -6.14 5.45 -23.03
N VAL A 202 -6.14 4.46 -23.93
CA VAL A 202 -7.29 4.01 -24.72
C VAL A 202 -7.64 2.60 -24.31
N PHE A 203 -8.87 2.37 -23.84
CA PHE A 203 -9.42 1.05 -23.56
C PHE A 203 -9.99 0.45 -24.84
N THR A 204 -9.63 -0.80 -25.12
CA THR A 204 -10.21 -1.61 -26.22
C THR A 204 -11.26 -2.58 -25.67
N ARG A 205 -11.19 -2.89 -24.39
CA ARG A 205 -12.17 -3.69 -23.64
C ARG A 205 -12.26 -3.18 -22.20
N GLU A 206 -13.48 -3.00 -21.72
CA GLU A 206 -13.73 -2.63 -20.33
C GLU A 206 -15.03 -3.32 -19.87
N THR A 207 -14.90 -4.30 -18.98
CA THR A 207 -16.00 -5.07 -18.37
C THR A 207 -15.71 -5.25 -16.88
N SER A 208 -16.65 -5.78 -16.13
CA SER A 208 -16.49 -6.07 -14.68
C SER A 208 -15.41 -7.10 -14.36
N ASN A 209 -14.92 -7.86 -15.33
CA ASN A 209 -13.92 -8.91 -15.12
C ASN A 209 -12.70 -8.84 -16.05
N GLN A 210 -12.69 -7.93 -17.01
CA GLN A 210 -11.61 -7.79 -17.97
C GLN A 210 -11.44 -6.35 -18.43
N MET A 211 -10.20 -5.89 -18.49
CA MET A 211 -9.82 -4.60 -19.01
C MET A 211 -8.59 -4.76 -19.91
N GLU A 212 -8.66 -4.24 -21.13
CA GLU A 212 -7.56 -4.23 -22.07
C GLU A 212 -7.45 -2.85 -22.73
N GLY A 213 -6.23 -2.48 -23.09
CA GLY A 213 -5.99 -1.20 -23.73
C GLY A 213 -4.51 -0.96 -23.95
N ARG A 214 -4.18 0.31 -24.27
CA ARG A 214 -2.82 0.76 -24.52
C ARG A 214 -2.65 2.23 -24.13
N ASN A 215 -1.41 2.60 -23.90
CA ASN A 215 -0.95 3.96 -23.70
C ASN A 215 0.52 4.09 -24.17
N ALA A 216 1.17 5.22 -23.91
CA ALA A 216 2.58 5.43 -24.28
C ALA A 216 3.55 4.40 -23.66
N ALA A 217 3.22 3.81 -22.50
CA ALA A 217 4.05 2.78 -21.87
C ALA A 217 3.87 1.36 -22.49
N GLY A 218 2.89 1.17 -23.37
CA GLY A 218 2.59 -0.09 -24.03
C GLY A 218 1.16 -0.56 -23.85
N ALA A 219 0.86 -1.78 -24.29
CA ALA A 219 -0.43 -2.40 -24.07
C ALA A 219 -0.53 -3.00 -22.67
N PHE A 220 -1.76 -3.11 -22.17
CA PHE A 220 -2.05 -3.71 -20.87
C PHE A 220 -3.26 -4.64 -20.95
N ARG A 221 -3.26 -5.62 -20.06
CA ARG A 221 -4.38 -6.52 -19.81
C ARG A 221 -4.55 -6.76 -18.34
N LEU A 222 -5.77 -6.56 -17.84
CA LEU A 222 -6.17 -6.90 -16.49
C LEU A 222 -7.30 -7.90 -16.53
N THR A 223 -7.32 -8.83 -15.59
CA THR A 223 -8.40 -9.83 -15.44
C THR A 223 -8.78 -9.97 -13.97
N ARG A 224 -10.07 -10.12 -13.71
CA ARG A 224 -10.61 -10.46 -12.40
C ARG A 224 -11.22 -11.86 -12.45
N ALA A 225 -10.91 -12.66 -11.44
CA ALA A 225 -11.55 -13.97 -11.23
C ALA A 225 -11.85 -14.12 -9.73
N GLY A 226 -13.11 -14.06 -9.36
CA GLY A 226 -13.53 -13.98 -7.96
C GLY A 226 -12.92 -12.75 -7.28
N ALA A 227 -12.28 -12.94 -6.14
CA ALA A 227 -11.62 -11.89 -5.37
C ALA A 227 -10.20 -11.57 -5.84
N ARG A 228 -9.74 -12.16 -6.94
CA ARG A 228 -8.39 -11.92 -7.50
C ARG A 228 -8.44 -10.97 -8.68
N VAL A 229 -7.50 -10.01 -8.72
CA VAL A 229 -7.19 -9.20 -9.89
C VAL A 229 -5.73 -9.46 -10.30
N GLN A 230 -5.49 -9.64 -11.60
CA GLN A 230 -4.17 -9.84 -12.17
C GLN A 230 -3.97 -8.86 -13.33
N ALA A 231 -2.73 -8.40 -13.53
CA ALA A 231 -2.40 -7.49 -14.61
C ALA A 231 -1.06 -7.81 -15.25
N ILE A 232 -0.98 -7.47 -16.52
CA ILE A 232 0.26 -7.35 -17.30
C ILE A 232 0.21 -5.97 -17.96
N GLU A 233 1.21 -5.15 -17.71
CA GLU A 233 1.33 -3.79 -18.27
C GLU A 233 2.66 -3.65 -19.01
N GLY A 234 2.73 -2.80 -20.03
CA GLY A 234 3.95 -2.52 -20.78
C GLY A 234 4.23 -3.53 -21.89
N LEU A 235 3.22 -4.29 -22.33
CA LEU A 235 3.38 -5.17 -23.50
C LEU A 235 3.65 -4.34 -24.75
N LYS A 236 4.57 -4.81 -25.61
CA LYS A 236 4.75 -4.19 -26.94
C LYS A 236 3.41 -4.24 -27.67
N PRO A 237 2.95 -3.11 -28.25
CA PRO A 237 1.77 -3.15 -29.09
C PRO A 237 1.97 -4.20 -30.21
N ALA A 238 0.93 -4.97 -30.52
CA ALA A 238 0.95 -5.81 -31.71
C ALA A 238 1.04 -4.88 -32.94
N GLU A 239 1.95 -5.18 -33.85
CA GLU A 239 2.10 -4.49 -35.13
C GLU A 239 0.84 -4.68 -35.98
#